data_021706e0496892a7769af01b7c9b1145
#
_entry.id   021706e0496892a7769af01b7c9b1145
#
_cell.length_a   1.000
_cell.length_b   1.000
_cell.length_c   1.000
_cell.angle_alpha   90.00
_cell.angle_beta   90.00
_cell.angle_gamma   90.00
#
_symmetry.space_group_name_H-M   'P 1'
#
loop_
_entity.id
_entity.type
_entity.pdbx_description
1 polymer ?
#
loop_
_entity_poly.entity_id
_entity_poly.type
_entity_poly.pdbx_seq_one_letter_code
_entity_poly.pdbx_strand_id
1 'polypeptide(L)'
;MPAMLRAEDGEARLPRFEKNEALEWAGEQIIEQNADIQALVQEFWDQKVEENGEGYKCSPADIVEAFQAVINLRDPDHTSGVTVKLVEGKTALSWESPEMAVVVGGKRAPIATSDQLFRKVLHEFGVHGQRSINGLKTKLPVLGMGLF
;
A
#
# COMPACT_ATOMS: atom_id res chain seq x y z
N MET A 1 -14.79 -27.21 16.17
CA MET A 1 -15.23 -27.28 16.24
C MET A 1 -15.25 -27.16 16.38
N PRO A 2 -14.78 -27.18 15.77
CA PRO A 2 -14.84 -27.16 15.61
C PRO A 2 -14.74 -26.91 15.38
N ALA A 3 -14.48 -27.01 14.91
CA ALA A 3 -14.64 -26.93 14.63
C ALA A 3 -14.50 -26.47 14.33
N MET A 4 -14.22 -26.37 14.05
CA MET A 4 -14.39 -26.17 14.00
C MET A 4 -14.38 -25.96 13.94
N LEU A 5 -14.14 -26.10 13.72
CA LEU A 5 -14.52 -26.20 13.86
C LEU A 5 -14.80 -26.12 14.02
N ARG A 6 -14.89 -26.56 13.83
CA ARG A 6 -15.45 -26.72 14.02
C ARG A 6 -15.65 -26.53 13.85
N ALA A 7 -15.49 -26.65 13.66
CA ALA A 7 -15.77 -26.68 13.46
C ALA A 7 -16.02 -26.48 13.44
N GLU A 8 -16.12 -26.69 13.23
CA GLU A 8 -16.41 -26.76 13.21
C GLU A 8 -16.66 -26.71 12.96
N ASP A 9 -16.80 -27.24 12.69
CA ASP A 9 -17.18 -27.39 12.21
C ASP A 9 -17.46 -27.49 11.46
N GLY A 10 -17.39 -28.41 11.41
CA GLY A 10 -17.56 -28.65 10.21
C GLY A 10 -17.67 -27.87 9.09
N GLU A 11 -17.92 -27.12 8.88
CA GLU A 11 -17.98 -26.50 7.89
C GLU A 11 -16.92 -26.20 7.36
N ALA A 12 -16.24 -26.68 7.63
CA ALA A 12 -15.68 -26.45 6.90
C ALA A 12 -14.34 -26.20 6.72
N ARG A 13 -13.60 -26.95 6.57
CA ARG A 13 -12.26 -26.86 6.47
C ARG A 13 -11.69 -26.79 5.16
N LEU A 14 -12.22 -27.43 4.22
CA LEU A 14 -11.83 -27.34 2.84
C LEU A 14 -11.80 -25.92 2.37
N PRO A 15 -12.81 -25.12 2.68
CA PRO A 15 -12.76 -23.73 2.29
C PRO A 15 -11.52 -22.97 2.75
N ARG A 16 -10.95 -23.38 3.86
CA ARG A 16 -9.77 -22.70 4.35
C ARG A 16 -8.58 -22.84 3.40
N PHE A 17 -8.38 -24.04 2.88
CA PHE A 17 -7.29 -24.26 1.94
C PHE A 17 -7.55 -23.54 0.62
N GLU A 18 -8.77 -23.62 0.15
CA GLU A 18 -9.14 -22.91 -1.08
C GLU A 18 -8.99 -21.41 -0.95
N LYS A 19 -9.31 -20.87 0.23
CA LYS A 19 -9.13 -19.44 0.47
C LYS A 19 -7.68 -19.04 0.37
N ASN A 20 -6.76 -19.84 0.89
CA ASN A 20 -5.34 -19.53 0.80
C ASN A 20 -4.88 -19.45 -0.65
N GLU A 21 -5.31 -20.40 -1.47
CA GLU A 21 -4.94 -20.41 -2.88
C GLU A 21 -5.52 -19.21 -3.60
N ALA A 22 -6.76 -18.85 -3.31
CA ALA A 22 -7.40 -17.70 -3.93
C ALA A 22 -6.70 -16.41 -3.54
N LEU A 23 -6.30 -16.29 -2.28
CA LEU A 23 -5.59 -15.11 -1.81
C LEU A 23 -4.22 -14.98 -2.47
N GLU A 24 -3.51 -16.09 -2.65
CA GLU A 24 -2.23 -16.05 -3.32
C GLU A 24 -2.38 -15.60 -4.76
N TRP A 25 -3.38 -16.15 -5.45
CA TRP A 25 -3.63 -15.77 -6.83
C TRP A 25 -3.99 -14.28 -6.94
N ALA A 26 -4.86 -13.80 -6.06
CA ALA A 26 -5.25 -12.40 -6.06
C ALA A 26 -4.05 -11.50 -5.77
N GLY A 27 -3.17 -11.92 -4.85
CA GLY A 27 -1.96 -11.18 -4.54
C GLY A 27 -1.04 -11.07 -5.74
N GLU A 28 -0.87 -12.18 -6.49
CA GLU A 28 -0.05 -12.16 -7.68
C GLU A 28 -0.62 -11.23 -8.75
N GLN A 29 -1.95 -11.23 -8.91
CA GLN A 29 -2.59 -10.32 -9.85
C GLN A 29 -2.35 -8.87 -9.49
N ILE A 30 -2.45 -8.54 -8.21
CA ILE A 30 -2.24 -7.18 -7.74
C ILE A 30 -0.79 -6.76 -8.00
N ILE A 31 0.16 -7.64 -7.76
CA ILE A 31 1.57 -7.34 -8.00
C ILE A 31 1.82 -7.12 -9.49
N GLU A 32 1.26 -7.97 -10.35
CA GLU A 32 1.44 -7.80 -11.79
C GLU A 32 0.87 -6.48 -12.29
N GLN A 33 -0.31 -6.11 -11.77
CA GLN A 33 -0.95 -4.86 -12.18
C GLN A 33 -0.19 -3.63 -11.70
N ASN A 34 0.71 -3.81 -10.74
CA ASN A 34 1.47 -2.71 -10.16
C ASN A 34 2.98 -2.88 -10.37
N ALA A 35 3.36 -3.52 -11.48
CA ALA A 35 4.76 -3.73 -11.78
C ALA A 35 5.53 -2.41 -11.92
N ASP A 36 4.86 -1.36 -12.39
CA ASP A 36 5.48 -0.04 -12.50
C ASP A 36 5.82 0.52 -11.13
N ILE A 37 4.94 0.34 -10.15
CA ILE A 37 5.21 0.77 -8.78
C ILE A 37 6.34 -0.06 -8.19
N GLN A 38 6.36 -1.37 -8.46
CA GLN A 38 7.42 -2.23 -7.95
C GLN A 38 8.79 -1.77 -8.46
N ALA A 39 8.88 -1.48 -9.74
CA ALA A 39 10.12 -1.02 -10.34
C ALA A 39 10.56 0.32 -9.75
N LEU A 40 9.61 1.23 -9.55
CA LEU A 40 9.90 2.54 -8.99
C LEU A 40 10.42 2.43 -7.55
N VAL A 41 9.78 1.60 -6.74
CA VAL A 41 10.18 1.42 -5.35
C VAL A 41 11.57 0.78 -5.27
N GLN A 42 11.83 -0.20 -6.14
CA GLN A 42 13.13 -0.85 -6.15
C GLN A 42 14.23 0.13 -6.55
N GLU A 43 13.98 0.96 -7.55
CA GLU A 43 14.95 1.97 -7.97
C GLU A 43 15.18 2.99 -6.85
N PHE A 44 14.12 3.42 -6.20
CA PHE A 44 14.23 4.32 -5.05
C PHE A 44 15.11 3.72 -3.96
N TRP A 45 14.88 2.44 -3.64
CA TRP A 45 15.65 1.76 -2.61
C TRP A 45 17.11 1.63 -2.99
N ASP A 46 17.37 1.24 -4.25
CA ASP A 46 18.74 1.07 -4.71
C ASP A 46 19.52 2.37 -4.63
N GLN A 47 18.89 3.50 -4.99
CA GLN A 47 19.53 4.79 -4.87
C GLN A 47 19.85 5.14 -3.42
N LYS A 48 18.92 4.84 -2.50
CA LYS A 48 19.15 5.12 -1.09
C LYS A 48 20.28 4.26 -0.52
N VAL A 49 20.37 3.01 -0.95
CA VAL A 49 21.46 2.13 -0.53
C VAL A 49 22.79 2.67 -1.06
N GLU A 50 22.79 3.15 -2.30
CA GLU A 50 24.00 3.70 -2.89
C GLU A 50 24.48 4.94 -2.11
N GLU A 51 23.55 5.78 -1.66
CA GLU A 51 23.86 6.99 -0.92
C GLU A 51 24.22 6.74 0.54
N ASN A 52 23.60 5.73 1.16
CA ASN A 52 23.66 5.53 2.60
C ASN A 52 24.33 4.23 3.04
N GLY A 53 24.67 3.33 2.11
CA GLY A 53 25.31 2.07 2.44
C GLY A 53 24.30 0.93 2.61
N GLU A 54 24.83 -0.28 2.75
CA GLU A 54 23.99 -1.49 2.76
C GLU A 54 23.12 -1.62 3.99
N GLY A 55 23.44 -0.90 5.05
CA GLY A 55 22.62 -0.92 6.25
C GLY A 55 21.45 0.02 6.21
N TYR A 56 21.12 0.56 5.04
CA TYR A 56 20.07 1.55 4.90
C TYR A 56 18.72 1.05 5.42
N LYS A 57 18.02 1.92 6.12
CA LYS A 57 16.65 1.69 6.54
C LYS A 57 15.83 2.92 6.16
N CYS A 58 14.62 2.68 5.67
CA CYS A 58 13.77 3.75 5.17
C CYS A 58 13.06 4.45 6.34
N SER A 59 13.51 5.64 6.65
CA SER A 59 12.93 6.47 7.72
C SER A 59 11.53 6.95 7.34
N PRO A 60 10.75 7.46 8.31
CA PRO A 60 9.44 8.02 7.98
C PRO A 60 9.51 9.11 6.90
N ALA A 61 10.52 9.97 6.92
CA ALA A 61 10.68 10.99 5.89
C ALA A 61 10.94 10.36 4.52
N ASP A 62 11.75 9.30 4.49
CA ASP A 62 12.02 8.59 3.24
C ASP A 62 10.79 7.85 2.76
N ILE A 63 9.95 7.35 3.66
CA ILE A 63 8.68 6.71 3.29
C ILE A 63 7.78 7.74 2.58
N VAL A 64 7.71 8.95 3.10
CA VAL A 64 6.95 10.03 2.46
C VAL A 64 7.48 10.27 1.05
N GLU A 65 8.78 10.31 0.91
CA GLU A 65 9.41 10.54 -0.39
C GLU A 65 9.04 9.44 -1.39
N ALA A 66 9.06 8.19 -0.94
CA ALA A 66 8.71 7.07 -1.79
C ALA A 66 7.24 7.13 -2.23
N PHE A 67 6.33 7.43 -1.31
CA PHE A 67 4.92 7.56 -1.66
C PHE A 67 4.69 8.73 -2.60
N GLN A 68 5.40 9.84 -2.40
CA GLN A 68 5.26 10.98 -3.30
C GLN A 68 5.68 10.61 -4.72
N ALA A 69 6.75 9.83 -4.86
CA ALA A 69 7.18 9.38 -6.17
C ALA A 69 6.12 8.52 -6.85
N VAL A 70 5.44 7.66 -6.07
CA VAL A 70 4.38 6.81 -6.62
C VAL A 70 3.17 7.65 -7.02
N ILE A 71 2.81 8.64 -6.22
CA ILE A 71 1.72 9.55 -6.56
C ILE A 71 2.04 10.28 -7.85
N ASN A 72 3.26 10.76 -8.00
CA ASN A 72 3.69 11.46 -9.21
C ASN A 72 3.63 10.55 -10.44
N LEU A 73 3.91 9.27 -10.24
CA LEU A 73 3.83 8.30 -11.34
C LEU A 73 2.39 8.08 -11.81
N ARG A 74 1.46 7.92 -10.86
CA ARG A 74 0.09 7.54 -11.18
C ARG A 74 -0.84 8.72 -11.37
N ASP A 75 -0.47 9.90 -10.88
CA ASP A 75 -1.28 11.12 -10.97
C ASP A 75 -0.36 12.29 -11.27
N PRO A 76 0.28 12.28 -12.47
CA PRO A 76 1.31 13.28 -12.78
C PRO A 76 0.78 14.72 -12.80
N ASP A 77 -0.52 14.91 -13.08
CA ASP A 77 -1.11 16.23 -13.13
C ASP A 77 -1.65 16.69 -11.77
N HIS A 78 -1.58 15.83 -10.76
CA HIS A 78 -2.04 16.11 -9.40
C HIS A 78 -3.49 16.57 -9.35
N THR A 79 -4.33 15.97 -10.20
CA THR A 79 -5.74 16.38 -10.29
C THR A 79 -6.64 15.59 -9.35
N SER A 80 -6.14 14.48 -8.79
CA SER A 80 -6.95 13.62 -7.92
C SER A 80 -7.09 14.15 -6.50
N GLY A 81 -6.14 14.96 -6.04
CA GLY A 81 -6.11 15.41 -4.65
C GLY A 81 -5.47 14.42 -3.69
N VAL A 82 -4.97 13.28 -4.21
CA VAL A 82 -4.29 12.31 -3.36
C VAL A 82 -2.94 12.86 -2.94
N THR A 83 -2.64 12.81 -1.64
CA THR A 83 -1.40 13.33 -1.09
C THR A 83 -0.79 12.35 -0.11
N VAL A 84 0.44 12.64 0.30
CA VAL A 84 1.10 11.92 1.39
C VAL A 84 1.63 12.97 2.37
N LYS A 85 1.53 12.67 3.68
CA LYS A 85 2.00 13.61 4.68
C LYS A 85 2.58 12.89 5.88
N LEU A 86 3.48 13.59 6.57
CA LEU A 86 4.12 13.11 7.79
C LEU A 86 3.40 13.75 8.98
N VAL A 87 3.00 12.92 9.95
CA VAL A 87 2.36 13.43 11.17
C VAL A 87 3.20 13.04 12.37
N GLU A 88 3.79 14.02 13.02
CA GLU A 88 4.83 13.80 14.00
C GLU A 88 4.44 12.94 15.19
N GLY A 89 3.24 13.06 15.68
CA GLY A 89 2.85 12.36 16.90
C GLY A 89 2.34 10.95 16.70
N LYS A 90 2.28 10.47 15.45
CA LYS A 90 1.69 9.17 15.15
C LYS A 90 2.75 8.12 14.88
N THR A 91 2.35 6.84 15.02
CA THR A 91 3.22 5.71 14.74
C THR A 91 2.75 4.87 13.57
N ALA A 92 1.54 5.11 13.07
CA ALA A 92 0.93 4.28 12.03
C ALA A 92 1.29 4.78 10.64
N LEU A 93 1.10 3.90 9.68
CA LEU A 93 1.15 4.22 8.25
C LEU A 93 -0.20 3.78 7.69
N SER A 94 -1.01 4.74 7.24
CA SER A 94 -2.39 4.42 6.90
C SER A 94 -2.94 5.36 5.84
N TRP A 95 -4.01 4.91 5.19
CA TRP A 95 -4.78 5.73 4.26
C TRP A 95 -5.93 6.39 5.01
N GLU A 96 -6.10 7.70 4.78
CA GLU A 96 -7.18 8.47 5.41
C GLU A 96 -8.15 8.90 4.33
N SER A 97 -9.30 8.22 4.24
CA SER A 97 -10.24 8.40 3.15
C SER A 97 -10.82 9.80 3.00
N PRO A 98 -11.30 10.44 4.06
CA PRO A 98 -11.89 11.77 3.86
C PRO A 98 -10.89 12.77 3.29
N GLU A 99 -9.62 12.62 3.62
CA GLU A 99 -8.57 13.53 3.19
C GLU A 99 -7.87 13.08 1.93
N MET A 100 -8.12 11.83 1.51
CA MET A 100 -7.45 11.21 0.38
C MET A 100 -5.93 11.30 0.53
N ALA A 101 -5.46 10.93 1.70
CA ALA A 101 -4.05 11.07 2.04
C ALA A 101 -3.46 9.80 2.63
N VAL A 102 -2.23 9.51 2.27
CA VAL A 102 -1.42 8.53 2.98
C VAL A 102 -0.76 9.27 4.15
N VAL A 103 -1.00 8.80 5.37
CA VAL A 103 -0.43 9.41 6.56
C VAL A 103 0.69 8.54 7.08
N VAL A 104 1.87 9.11 7.19
CA VAL A 104 3.06 8.42 7.70
C VAL A 104 3.36 8.97 9.08
N GLY A 105 3.35 8.09 10.08
CA GLY A 105 3.65 8.50 11.45
C GLY A 105 5.12 8.81 11.63
N GLY A 106 5.42 9.99 12.20
CA GLY A 106 6.79 10.40 12.41
C GLY A 106 7.55 9.55 13.42
N LYS A 107 6.81 8.84 14.28
CA LYS A 107 7.41 7.95 15.28
C LYS A 107 7.44 6.50 14.83
N ARG A 108 7.11 6.24 13.58
CA ARG A 108 7.11 4.89 13.06
C ARG A 108 8.54 4.36 12.94
N ALA A 109 8.71 3.06 13.22
CA ALA A 109 9.99 2.40 13.01
C ALA A 109 10.36 2.42 11.53
N PRO A 110 11.65 2.52 11.20
CA PRO A 110 12.08 2.48 9.80
C PRO A 110 11.74 1.14 9.14
N ILE A 111 11.54 1.19 7.83
CA ILE A 111 11.31 -0.02 7.05
C ILE A 111 12.67 -0.58 6.63
N ALA A 112 12.86 -1.88 6.86
CA ALA A 112 14.19 -2.49 6.74
C ALA A 112 14.51 -3.02 5.35
N THR A 113 13.51 -3.31 4.51
CA THR A 113 13.76 -3.91 3.19
C THR A 113 12.89 -3.27 2.12
N SER A 114 13.37 -3.37 0.87
CA SER A 114 12.61 -2.84 -0.27
C SER A 114 11.29 -3.59 -0.45
N ASP A 115 11.28 -4.88 -0.15
CA ASP A 115 10.05 -5.66 -0.27
C ASP A 115 8.99 -5.17 0.72
N GLN A 116 9.40 -4.87 1.94
CA GLN A 116 8.47 -4.33 2.93
C GLN A 116 7.94 -2.97 2.51
N LEU A 117 8.80 -2.12 1.95
CA LEU A 117 8.38 -0.82 1.46
C LEU A 117 7.38 -0.98 0.32
N PHE A 118 7.68 -1.85 -0.64
CA PHE A 118 6.77 -2.10 -1.75
C PHE A 118 5.41 -2.57 -1.26
N ARG A 119 5.38 -3.50 -0.30
CA ARG A 119 4.11 -4.01 0.22
C ARG A 119 3.29 -2.93 0.90
N LYS A 120 3.93 -2.02 1.62
CA LYS A 120 3.22 -0.90 2.22
C LYS A 120 2.69 0.06 1.18
N VAL A 121 3.51 0.40 0.18
CA VAL A 121 3.07 1.26 -0.91
C VAL A 121 1.89 0.61 -1.64
N LEU A 122 1.99 -0.68 -1.91
CA LEU A 122 0.94 -1.40 -2.62
C LEU A 122 -0.36 -1.37 -1.83
N HIS A 123 -0.29 -1.60 -0.52
CA HIS A 123 -1.49 -1.65 0.31
C HIS A 123 -2.14 -0.27 0.43
N GLU A 124 -1.37 0.74 0.80
CA GLU A 124 -1.96 2.05 1.09
C GLU A 124 -2.25 2.85 -0.16
N PHE A 125 -1.39 2.79 -1.17
CA PHE A 125 -1.63 3.55 -2.39
C PHE A 125 -2.21 2.69 -3.50
N GLY A 126 -1.64 1.49 -3.72
CA GLY A 126 -2.07 0.66 -4.84
C GLY A 126 -3.53 0.27 -4.76
N VAL A 127 -4.05 0.07 -3.54
CA VAL A 127 -5.45 -0.29 -3.34
C VAL A 127 -6.30 0.95 -3.08
N HIS A 128 -5.96 1.71 -2.03
CA HIS A 128 -6.80 2.84 -1.61
C HIS A 128 -6.62 4.07 -2.48
N GLY A 129 -5.38 4.49 -2.68
CA GLY A 129 -5.11 5.70 -3.45
C GLY A 129 -5.50 5.57 -4.90
N GLN A 130 -5.21 4.43 -5.52
CA GLN A 130 -5.54 4.23 -6.93
C GLN A 130 -7.05 4.17 -7.14
N ARG A 131 -7.78 3.60 -6.18
CA ARG A 131 -9.23 3.62 -6.26
C ARG A 131 -9.75 5.06 -6.27
N SER A 132 -9.19 5.92 -5.43
CA SER A 132 -9.60 7.32 -5.40
C SER A 132 -9.30 8.02 -6.73
N ILE A 133 -8.14 7.78 -7.30
CA ILE A 133 -7.78 8.35 -8.58
C ILE A 133 -8.72 7.87 -9.66
N ASN A 134 -9.00 6.56 -9.70
CA ASN A 134 -9.88 5.99 -10.71
C ASN A 134 -11.30 6.50 -10.56
N GLY A 135 -11.78 6.64 -9.32
CA GLY A 135 -13.11 7.15 -9.07
C GLY A 135 -13.29 8.56 -9.58
N LEU A 136 -12.29 9.41 -9.38
CA LEU A 136 -12.35 10.78 -9.87
C LEU A 136 -12.29 10.83 -11.39
N LYS A 137 -11.49 9.94 -12.01
CA LYS A 137 -11.42 9.89 -13.46
C LYS A 137 -12.74 9.46 -14.08
N THR A 138 -13.52 8.65 -13.37
CA THR A 138 -14.84 8.22 -13.85
C THR A 138 -15.93 9.21 -13.44
N LYS A 139 -15.57 10.28 -12.73
CA LYS A 139 -16.50 11.30 -12.26
C LYS A 139 -17.53 10.75 -11.30
N LEU A 140 -17.13 9.79 -10.49
CA LEU A 140 -17.98 9.24 -9.43
C LEU A 140 -17.27 9.45 -8.09
N PRO A 141 -17.37 10.66 -7.51
CA PRO A 141 -16.60 11.00 -6.33
C PRO A 141 -16.79 10.06 -5.16
N VAL A 142 -17.98 9.48 -5.02
CA VAL A 142 -18.25 8.54 -3.93
C VAL A 142 -17.35 7.31 -4.07
N LEU A 143 -17.20 6.79 -5.30
CA LEU A 143 -16.29 5.70 -5.56
C LEU A 143 -14.84 6.13 -5.33
N GLY A 144 -14.51 7.35 -5.73
CA GLY A 144 -13.19 7.89 -5.52
C GLY A 144 -12.82 7.98 -4.06
N MET A 145 -13.81 8.14 -3.18
CA MET A 145 -13.58 8.19 -1.75
C MET A 145 -13.52 6.80 -1.11
N GLY A 146 -13.75 5.75 -1.89
CA GLY A 146 -13.64 4.40 -1.37
C GLY A 146 -14.78 3.98 -0.46
N LEU A 147 -15.96 4.52 -0.66
CA LEU A 147 -17.10 4.23 0.18
C LEU A 147 -17.88 2.99 -0.26
N PHE A 148 -17.42 2.31 -1.26
CA PHE A 148 -18.06 1.08 -1.75
C PHE A 148 -17.16 -0.10 -1.63
#